data_054225fae17ff13f98f6f986387e2ac2
#
_entry.id   054225fae17ff13f98f6f986387e2ac2
#
_cell.length_a   1.000
_cell.length_b   1.000
_cell.length_c   1.000
_cell.angle_alpha   90.00
_cell.angle_beta   90.00
_cell.angle_gamma   90.00
#
_symmetry.space_group_name_H-M   'P 1'
#
loop_
_entity.id
_entity.type
_entity.pdbx_description
1 polymer ?
#
loop_
_entity_poly.entity_id
_entity_poly.type
_entity_poly.pdbx_seq_one_letter_code
_entity_poly.pdbx_strand_id
1 'polypeptide(L)'
;MGSNKGILRAVLSLVVDDGAYQSEQARVALHEAQGLSVELQVLYAANDPLTQSEQLLKIIQGPKEDRPDVMLLEPVGTALPHVAKAATKADIGWVLLNRVADYLPELRTASTAPVFAVTDDQQEIGRIQGLQMKALLPDGGSLLYLQGPSVEAAQLRTQGMMATKPDNVSLRMLRGKWTEQSGFDATASSLRLRSTVDAQLDGVFAQNDLMAQGARRAFIELAPDRVNSMVFAGVDGLPFAGQAWVRDGRLAATIQMPTTAEIGLRLAVKALRTGTQPAEVTTVAAKSFPDVSAIKPLRKAAHV
;
A
#
# COMPACT_ATOMS: atom_id res chain seq x y z
N MET A 1 8.72 0.95 37.68
CA MET A 1 9.85 1.91 37.58
C MET A 1 10.20 1.97 36.10
N GLY A 2 9.72 2.99 35.36
CA GLY A 2 10.05 3.20 33.94
C GLY A 2 11.53 3.55 33.85
N SER A 3 12.33 2.72 33.18
CA SER A 3 13.69 3.06 32.85
C SER A 3 13.65 4.29 31.95
N ASN A 4 14.28 5.37 32.37
CA ASN A 4 14.55 6.53 31.55
C ASN A 4 15.60 6.06 30.50
N LYS A 5 15.17 5.25 29.52
CA LYS A 5 16.02 4.87 28.38
C LYS A 5 16.31 6.17 27.63
N GLY A 6 17.57 6.45 27.39
CA GLY A 6 18.02 7.56 26.54
C GLY A 6 17.34 7.55 25.17
N ILE A 7 17.96 8.10 24.17
CA ILE A 7 17.47 8.09 22.78
C ILE A 7 17.22 6.64 22.36
N LEU A 8 15.99 6.33 21.94
CA LEU A 8 15.62 5.02 21.40
C LEU A 8 16.16 4.88 19.96
N ARG A 9 16.57 3.67 19.60
CA ARG A 9 17.04 3.33 18.26
C ARG A 9 16.05 2.40 17.56
N ALA A 10 15.72 2.69 16.32
CA ALA A 10 14.82 1.91 15.51
C ALA A 10 15.40 1.64 14.11
N VAL A 11 15.02 0.53 13.53
CA VAL A 11 15.28 0.20 12.12
C VAL A 11 13.95 0.07 11.40
N LEU A 12 13.84 0.71 10.24
CA LEU A 12 12.73 0.54 9.31
C LEU A 12 13.25 -0.14 8.04
N SER A 13 12.80 -1.36 7.76
CA SER A 13 13.17 -2.11 6.56
C SER A 13 12.00 -2.12 5.58
N LEU A 14 12.22 -1.53 4.40
CA LEU A 14 11.25 -1.36 3.32
C LEU A 14 11.63 -2.21 2.10
N VAL A 15 10.64 -2.40 1.20
CA VAL A 15 10.79 -3.30 0.05
C VAL A 15 11.75 -2.74 -1.00
N VAL A 16 11.53 -1.48 -1.44
CA VAL A 16 12.32 -0.80 -2.48
C VAL A 16 12.47 0.69 -2.15
N ASP A 17 13.44 1.35 -2.75
CA ASP A 17 13.71 2.78 -2.58
C ASP A 17 13.08 3.68 -3.66
N ASP A 18 12.69 3.10 -4.80
CA ASP A 18 12.15 3.82 -5.96
C ASP A 18 10.60 3.84 -6.02
N GLY A 19 9.92 3.22 -5.07
CA GLY A 19 8.46 3.18 -4.97
C GLY A 19 7.88 4.41 -4.26
N ALA A 20 6.91 5.11 -4.87
CA ALA A 20 6.29 6.30 -4.28
C ALA A 20 5.71 6.05 -2.87
N TYR A 21 5.00 4.93 -2.66
CA TYR A 21 4.47 4.54 -1.36
C TYR A 21 5.58 4.24 -0.35
N GLN A 22 6.64 3.52 -0.75
CA GLN A 22 7.79 3.18 0.10
C GLN A 22 8.57 4.44 0.51
N SER A 23 8.77 5.37 -0.42
CA SER A 23 9.41 6.66 -0.14
C SER A 23 8.60 7.50 0.84
N GLU A 24 7.27 7.50 0.73
CA GLU A 24 6.40 8.19 1.69
C GLU A 24 6.42 7.53 3.08
N GLN A 25 6.40 6.19 3.15
CA GLN A 25 6.59 5.44 4.40
C GLN A 25 7.88 5.87 5.11
N ALA A 26 9.00 5.91 4.38
CA ALA A 26 10.29 6.36 4.94
C ALA A 26 10.25 7.81 5.40
N ARG A 27 9.74 8.71 4.56
CA ARG A 27 9.68 10.15 4.84
C ARG A 27 8.87 10.46 6.11
N VAL A 28 7.67 9.89 6.23
CA VAL A 28 6.81 10.15 7.40
C VAL A 28 7.34 9.48 8.66
N ALA A 29 7.95 8.28 8.55
CA ALA A 29 8.58 7.63 9.68
C ALA A 29 9.79 8.41 10.21
N LEU A 30 10.63 8.96 9.31
CA LEU A 30 11.75 9.84 9.70
C LEU A 30 11.27 11.12 10.38
N HIS A 31 10.21 11.73 9.88
CA HIS A 31 9.61 12.92 10.51
C HIS A 31 9.06 12.61 11.91
N GLU A 32 8.31 11.50 12.03
CA GLU A 32 7.78 11.05 13.33
C GLU A 32 8.89 10.70 14.33
N ALA A 33 9.97 10.06 13.84
CA ALA A 33 11.14 9.70 14.67
C ALA A 33 11.78 10.93 15.31
N GLN A 34 11.89 12.05 14.57
CA GLN A 34 12.38 13.32 15.11
C GLN A 34 11.49 13.83 16.25
N GLY A 35 10.17 13.83 16.05
CA GLY A 35 9.20 14.24 17.09
C GLY A 35 9.21 13.34 18.32
N LEU A 36 9.54 12.08 18.14
CA LEU A 36 9.63 11.09 19.22
C LEU A 36 11.02 10.96 19.85
N SER A 37 12.03 11.71 19.41
CA SER A 37 13.43 11.55 19.85
C SER A 37 13.93 10.12 19.68
N VAL A 38 13.80 9.57 18.45
CA VAL A 38 14.24 8.23 18.03
C VAL A 38 15.29 8.37 16.94
N GLU A 39 16.39 7.64 17.05
CA GLU A 39 17.33 7.43 15.96
C GLU A 39 16.78 6.35 15.03
N LEU A 40 16.31 6.75 13.84
CA LEU A 40 15.73 5.82 12.87
C LEU A 40 16.68 5.58 11.69
N GLN A 41 17.09 4.33 11.51
CA GLN A 41 17.78 3.87 10.33
C GLN A 41 16.78 3.28 9.33
N VAL A 42 16.82 3.72 8.06
CA VAL A 42 16.01 3.14 6.98
C VAL A 42 16.87 2.25 6.11
N LEU A 43 16.36 1.05 5.80
CA LEU A 43 16.98 0.05 4.94
C LEU A 43 16.01 -0.32 3.81
N TYR A 44 16.55 -0.65 2.66
CA TYR A 44 15.79 -1.11 1.50
C TYR A 44 16.30 -2.49 1.07
N ALA A 45 15.38 -3.40 0.85
CA ALA A 45 15.66 -4.81 0.54
C ALA A 45 15.82 -5.10 -0.95
N ALA A 46 15.72 -4.09 -1.82
CA ALA A 46 15.79 -4.24 -3.28
C ALA A 46 14.81 -5.31 -3.83
N ASN A 47 13.65 -5.46 -3.17
CA ASN A 47 12.63 -6.48 -3.45
C ASN A 47 13.17 -7.92 -3.39
N ASP A 48 14.22 -8.16 -2.59
CA ASP A 48 14.83 -9.48 -2.40
C ASP A 48 14.74 -9.92 -0.91
N PRO A 49 14.05 -11.05 -0.63
CA PRO A 49 13.87 -11.53 0.75
C PRO A 49 15.19 -12.00 1.39
N LEU A 50 16.16 -12.44 0.60
CA LEU A 50 17.47 -12.83 1.11
C LEU A 50 18.25 -11.60 1.59
N THR A 51 18.33 -10.57 0.76
CA THR A 51 18.92 -9.27 1.11
C THR A 51 18.30 -8.71 2.39
N GLN A 52 16.96 -8.74 2.51
CA GLN A 52 16.29 -8.28 3.72
C GLN A 52 16.70 -9.08 4.96
N SER A 53 16.72 -10.42 4.85
CA SER A 53 17.13 -11.29 5.95
C SER A 53 18.56 -11.03 6.39
N GLU A 54 19.50 -10.92 5.45
CA GLU A 54 20.92 -10.67 5.72
C GLU A 54 21.16 -9.33 6.40
N GLN A 55 20.51 -8.27 5.90
CA GLN A 55 20.58 -6.92 6.49
C GLN A 55 20.13 -6.93 7.96
N LEU A 56 18.97 -7.52 8.24
CA LEU A 56 18.41 -7.57 9.59
C LEU A 56 19.21 -8.48 10.52
N LEU A 57 19.62 -9.66 10.07
CA LEU A 57 20.44 -10.57 10.88
C LEU A 57 21.81 -9.98 11.22
N LYS A 58 22.44 -9.26 10.30
CA LYS A 58 23.71 -8.56 10.56
C LYS A 58 23.59 -7.57 11.72
N ILE A 59 22.49 -6.82 11.80
CA ILE A 59 22.22 -5.88 12.90
C ILE A 59 21.95 -6.63 14.21
N ILE A 60 21.12 -7.68 14.18
CA ILE A 60 20.77 -8.50 15.35
C ILE A 60 22.02 -9.17 15.96
N GLN A 61 22.93 -9.62 15.11
CA GLN A 61 24.17 -10.31 15.51
C GLN A 61 25.31 -9.35 15.89
N GLY A 62 25.15 -8.05 15.62
CA GLY A 62 26.12 -7.02 16.00
C GLY A 62 26.27 -6.85 17.51
N PRO A 63 27.19 -5.98 17.97
CA PRO A 63 27.39 -5.68 19.38
C PRO A 63 26.10 -5.24 20.06
N LYS A 64 25.88 -5.64 21.31
CA LYS A 64 24.63 -5.38 22.03
C LYS A 64 24.33 -3.88 22.14
N GLU A 65 25.36 -3.08 22.32
CA GLU A 65 25.32 -1.63 22.43
C GLU A 65 24.87 -0.92 21.14
N ASP A 66 25.02 -1.57 19.97
CA ASP A 66 24.66 -1.03 18.66
C ASP A 66 23.29 -1.51 18.18
N ARG A 67 22.67 -2.46 18.89
CA ARG A 67 21.35 -3.00 18.49
C ARG A 67 20.25 -1.98 18.67
N PRO A 68 19.27 -1.97 17.75
CA PRO A 68 18.07 -1.15 17.90
C PRO A 68 17.17 -1.70 19.03
N ASP A 69 16.33 -0.85 19.59
CA ASP A 69 15.28 -1.25 20.52
C ASP A 69 14.10 -1.92 19.77
N VAL A 70 13.90 -1.57 18.50
CA VAL A 70 12.81 -2.13 17.68
C VAL A 70 13.16 -2.16 16.18
N MET A 71 12.68 -3.17 15.50
CA MET A 71 12.69 -3.29 14.04
C MET A 71 11.26 -3.25 13.51
N LEU A 72 11.00 -2.34 12.58
CA LEU A 72 9.76 -2.25 11.80
C LEU A 72 10.07 -2.70 10.39
N LEU A 73 9.24 -3.54 9.79
CA LEU A 73 9.52 -3.99 8.44
C LEU A 73 8.26 -4.27 7.63
N GLU A 74 8.33 -3.92 6.35
CA GLU A 74 7.45 -4.47 5.33
C GLU A 74 8.15 -5.67 4.70
N PRO A 75 7.69 -6.91 4.98
CA PRO A 75 8.44 -8.09 4.57
C PRO A 75 8.34 -8.35 3.07
N VAL A 76 9.49 -8.64 2.45
CA VAL A 76 9.57 -9.16 1.09
C VAL A 76 9.32 -10.67 1.11
N GLY A 77 8.37 -11.14 0.30
CA GLY A 77 8.05 -12.58 0.23
C GLY A 77 7.40 -13.11 1.50
N THR A 78 8.11 -13.93 2.27
CA THR A 78 7.63 -14.48 3.55
C THR A 78 7.86 -13.49 4.71
N ALA A 79 7.13 -13.65 5.80
CA ALA A 79 7.24 -12.75 6.95
C ALA A 79 8.46 -13.00 7.86
N LEU A 80 9.54 -13.60 7.36
CA LEU A 80 10.85 -13.77 8.00
C LEU A 80 10.82 -14.39 9.41
N PRO A 81 10.19 -15.57 9.64
CA PRO A 81 9.98 -16.12 10.98
C PRO A 81 11.29 -16.37 11.77
N HIS A 82 12.37 -16.77 11.07
CA HIS A 82 13.67 -17.02 11.72
C HIS A 82 14.34 -15.73 12.19
N VAL A 83 14.22 -14.66 11.41
CA VAL A 83 14.75 -13.32 11.78
C VAL A 83 13.95 -12.75 12.95
N ALA A 84 12.62 -12.90 12.92
CA ALA A 84 11.72 -12.49 14.01
C ALA A 84 12.10 -13.17 15.34
N LYS A 85 12.32 -14.51 15.32
CA LYS A 85 12.79 -15.26 16.50
C LYS A 85 14.17 -14.81 16.99
N ALA A 86 15.08 -14.47 16.07
CA ALA A 86 16.40 -13.97 16.43
C ALA A 86 16.32 -12.57 17.07
N ALA A 87 15.49 -11.66 16.51
CA ALA A 87 15.28 -10.32 17.04
C ALA A 87 14.71 -10.36 18.46
N THR A 88 13.63 -11.12 18.68
CA THR A 88 12.97 -11.23 20.00
C THR A 88 13.85 -11.87 21.05
N LYS A 89 14.68 -12.86 20.70
CA LYS A 89 15.72 -13.44 21.59
C LYS A 89 16.80 -12.42 21.98
N ALA A 90 17.02 -11.42 21.16
CA ALA A 90 17.97 -10.34 21.41
C ALA A 90 17.33 -9.14 22.12
N ASP A 91 16.08 -9.27 22.64
CA ASP A 91 15.27 -8.22 23.24
C ASP A 91 14.97 -7.04 22.30
N ILE A 92 14.95 -7.28 20.99
CA ILE A 92 14.60 -6.30 19.97
C ILE A 92 13.11 -6.45 19.63
N GLY A 93 12.34 -5.35 19.69
CA GLY A 93 10.94 -5.34 19.26
C GLY A 93 10.78 -5.68 17.78
N TRP A 94 9.66 -6.30 17.43
CA TRP A 94 9.38 -6.75 16.06
C TRP A 94 8.01 -6.29 15.60
N VAL A 95 8.00 -5.41 14.59
CA VAL A 95 6.76 -4.81 14.08
C VAL A 95 6.63 -5.11 12.59
N LEU A 96 5.58 -5.85 12.23
CA LEU A 96 5.23 -6.07 10.82
C LEU A 96 4.38 -4.92 10.29
N LEU A 97 4.69 -4.47 9.09
CA LEU A 97 3.95 -3.44 8.36
C LEU A 97 3.29 -4.07 7.13
N ASN A 98 2.05 -3.67 6.86
CA ASN A 98 1.26 -4.10 5.69
C ASN A 98 1.04 -5.62 5.59
N ARG A 99 1.32 -6.35 6.64
CA ARG A 99 1.15 -7.81 6.71
C ARG A 99 0.94 -8.28 8.14
N VAL A 100 0.20 -9.38 8.29
CA VAL A 100 0.09 -10.18 9.52
C VAL A 100 0.79 -11.51 9.29
N ALA A 101 1.36 -12.11 10.34
CA ALA A 101 2.02 -13.42 10.28
C ALA A 101 1.53 -14.33 11.41
N ASP A 102 1.36 -15.61 11.10
CA ASP A 102 0.82 -16.62 12.02
C ASP A 102 1.68 -16.84 13.28
N TYR A 103 2.96 -16.47 13.22
CA TYR A 103 3.87 -16.58 14.36
C TYR A 103 3.76 -15.46 15.41
N LEU A 104 3.03 -14.37 15.10
CA LEU A 104 2.95 -13.21 16.01
C LEU A 104 2.45 -13.58 17.42
N PRO A 105 1.38 -14.37 17.61
CA PRO A 105 0.91 -14.73 18.94
C PRO A 105 1.96 -15.47 19.78
N GLU A 106 2.69 -16.42 19.15
CA GLU A 106 3.76 -17.18 19.81
C GLU A 106 4.90 -16.24 20.26
N LEU A 107 5.41 -15.43 19.35
CA LEU A 107 6.51 -14.50 19.65
C LEU A 107 6.12 -13.46 20.68
N ARG A 108 4.89 -12.96 20.62
CA ARG A 108 4.35 -11.99 21.56
C ARG A 108 4.30 -12.55 22.99
N THR A 109 3.94 -13.80 23.13
CA THR A 109 3.90 -14.48 24.44
C THR A 109 5.31 -14.74 24.99
N ALA A 110 6.27 -15.00 24.10
CA ALA A 110 7.64 -15.34 24.46
C ALA A 110 8.57 -14.13 24.65
N SER A 111 8.13 -12.91 24.32
CA SER A 111 8.95 -11.70 24.29
C SER A 111 8.46 -10.64 25.26
N THR A 112 9.39 -9.98 25.95
CA THR A 112 9.13 -8.75 26.71
C THR A 112 9.17 -7.50 25.83
N ALA A 113 9.88 -7.56 24.70
CA ALA A 113 9.91 -6.50 23.71
C ALA A 113 8.59 -6.43 22.91
N PRO A 114 8.20 -5.27 22.37
CA PRO A 114 6.94 -5.14 21.63
C PRO A 114 6.94 -5.97 20.35
N VAL A 115 5.89 -6.82 20.19
CA VAL A 115 5.67 -7.65 19.00
C VAL A 115 4.24 -7.45 18.53
N PHE A 116 4.05 -6.90 17.32
CA PHE A 116 2.71 -6.62 16.77
C PHE A 116 2.77 -6.35 15.27
N ALA A 117 1.60 -6.18 14.65
CA ALA A 117 1.48 -5.77 13.26
C ALA A 117 0.65 -4.49 13.12
N VAL A 118 0.96 -3.69 12.10
CA VAL A 118 0.14 -2.58 11.61
C VAL A 118 -0.12 -2.82 10.14
N THR A 119 -1.38 -2.91 9.74
CA THR A 119 -1.76 -3.25 8.36
C THR A 119 -2.99 -2.48 7.91
N ASP A 120 -3.15 -2.34 6.60
CA ASP A 120 -4.37 -1.88 5.98
C ASP A 120 -5.34 -3.05 5.78
N ASP A 121 -6.64 -2.75 5.79
CA ASP A 121 -7.64 -3.70 5.34
C ASP A 121 -7.71 -3.70 3.80
N GLN A 122 -6.99 -4.63 3.18
CA GLN A 122 -6.91 -4.74 1.73
C GLN A 122 -8.26 -5.08 1.09
N GLN A 123 -9.12 -5.83 1.79
CA GLN A 123 -10.46 -6.15 1.30
C GLN A 123 -11.38 -4.93 1.34
N GLU A 124 -11.28 -4.13 2.40
CA GLU A 124 -12.02 -2.86 2.52
C GLU A 124 -11.57 -1.85 1.47
N ILE A 125 -10.26 -1.77 1.15
CA ILE A 125 -9.75 -0.96 0.04
C ILE A 125 -10.44 -1.36 -1.27
N GLY A 126 -10.52 -2.65 -1.55
CA GLY A 126 -11.26 -3.15 -2.70
C GLY A 126 -12.74 -2.79 -2.67
N ARG A 127 -13.39 -2.94 -1.51
CA ARG A 127 -14.80 -2.58 -1.31
C ARG A 127 -15.04 -1.09 -1.63
N ILE A 128 -14.15 -0.22 -1.20
CA ILE A 128 -14.22 1.21 -1.53
C ILE A 128 -14.08 1.43 -3.05
N GLN A 129 -13.19 0.69 -3.75
CA GLN A 129 -13.09 0.78 -5.22
C GLN A 129 -14.42 0.43 -5.91
N GLY A 130 -15.10 -0.62 -5.46
CA GLY A 130 -16.43 -0.98 -6.01
C GLY A 130 -17.48 0.12 -5.78
N LEU A 131 -17.45 0.79 -4.62
CA LEU A 131 -18.31 1.95 -4.35
C LEU A 131 -17.97 3.16 -5.23
N GLN A 132 -16.67 3.41 -5.49
CA GLN A 132 -16.24 4.44 -6.44
C GLN A 132 -16.73 4.13 -7.86
N MET A 133 -16.70 2.86 -8.30
CA MET A 133 -17.27 2.44 -9.58
C MET A 133 -18.76 2.77 -9.66
N LYS A 134 -19.52 2.45 -8.60
CA LYS A 134 -20.94 2.77 -8.51
C LYS A 134 -21.22 4.27 -8.62
N ALA A 135 -20.42 5.09 -7.96
CA ALA A 135 -20.58 6.55 -8.00
C ALA A 135 -20.20 7.14 -9.36
N LEU A 136 -19.15 6.65 -10.00
CA LEU A 136 -18.68 7.13 -11.31
C LEU A 136 -19.54 6.63 -12.48
N LEU A 137 -20.10 5.43 -12.39
CA LEU A 137 -20.84 4.75 -13.45
C LEU A 137 -22.22 4.26 -12.96
N PRO A 138 -23.10 5.15 -12.52
CA PRO A 138 -24.41 4.75 -11.98
C PRO A 138 -25.28 4.02 -13.01
N ASP A 139 -25.14 4.33 -14.30
CA ASP A 139 -25.87 3.69 -15.40
C ASP A 139 -25.15 2.46 -15.97
N GLY A 140 -24.07 2.02 -15.30
CA GLY A 140 -23.24 0.93 -15.76
C GLY A 140 -22.17 1.36 -16.76
N GLY A 141 -21.35 0.37 -17.19
CA GLY A 141 -20.29 0.63 -18.15
C GLY A 141 -19.27 -0.50 -18.28
N SER A 142 -18.19 -0.22 -19.01
CA SER A 142 -17.12 -1.17 -19.26
C SER A 142 -15.77 -0.58 -18.84
N LEU A 143 -15.03 -1.30 -18.01
CA LEU A 143 -13.76 -0.84 -17.43
C LEU A 143 -12.62 -1.83 -17.72
N LEU A 144 -11.42 -1.30 -17.89
CA LEU A 144 -10.20 -2.05 -17.62
C LEU A 144 -9.91 -2.01 -16.11
N TYR A 145 -9.66 -3.18 -15.51
CA TYR A 145 -9.25 -3.27 -14.11
C TYR A 145 -7.82 -3.80 -14.02
N LEU A 146 -6.89 -2.94 -13.62
CA LEU A 146 -5.47 -3.27 -13.47
C LEU A 146 -5.20 -3.77 -12.06
N GLN A 147 -5.02 -5.08 -11.94
CA GLN A 147 -4.57 -5.73 -10.71
C GLN A 147 -3.07 -5.52 -10.51
N GLY A 148 -2.63 -5.53 -9.25
CA GLY A 148 -1.22 -5.71 -8.91
C GLY A 148 -0.68 -7.10 -9.27
N PRO A 149 0.57 -7.42 -8.87
CA PRO A 149 1.14 -8.76 -9.06
C PRO A 149 0.36 -9.81 -8.26
N SER A 150 0.71 -11.09 -8.44
CA SER A 150 0.03 -12.21 -7.75
C SER A 150 0.44 -12.30 -6.28
N VAL A 151 0.05 -11.29 -5.48
CA VAL A 151 0.26 -11.21 -4.03
C VAL A 151 -1.07 -11.10 -3.30
N GLU A 152 -1.08 -11.45 -2.01
CA GLU A 152 -2.29 -11.47 -1.18
C GLU A 152 -3.05 -10.14 -1.20
N ALA A 153 -2.36 -9.00 -1.05
CA ALA A 153 -2.99 -7.68 -1.08
C ALA A 153 -3.79 -7.43 -2.37
N ALA A 154 -3.24 -7.80 -3.54
CA ALA A 154 -3.93 -7.65 -4.82
C ALA A 154 -5.15 -8.57 -4.93
N GLN A 155 -5.09 -9.77 -4.36
CA GLN A 155 -6.20 -10.72 -4.32
C GLN A 155 -7.33 -10.21 -3.43
N LEU A 156 -7.02 -9.75 -2.20
CA LEU A 156 -7.99 -9.20 -1.26
C LEU A 156 -8.66 -7.93 -1.80
N ARG A 157 -7.90 -7.01 -2.42
CA ARG A 157 -8.49 -5.85 -3.13
C ARG A 157 -9.46 -6.27 -4.21
N THR A 158 -9.11 -7.31 -5.00
CA THR A 158 -10.01 -7.82 -6.04
C THR A 158 -11.28 -8.41 -5.44
N GLN A 159 -11.18 -9.19 -4.36
CA GLN A 159 -12.33 -9.77 -3.67
C GLN A 159 -13.28 -8.68 -3.14
N GLY A 160 -12.73 -7.70 -2.44
CA GLY A 160 -13.51 -6.58 -1.91
C GLY A 160 -14.21 -5.77 -3.02
N MET A 161 -13.51 -5.49 -4.11
CA MET A 161 -14.05 -4.79 -5.27
C MET A 161 -15.19 -5.58 -5.91
N MET A 162 -15.01 -6.87 -6.15
CA MET A 162 -16.03 -7.74 -6.73
C MET A 162 -17.29 -7.85 -5.86
N ALA A 163 -17.14 -7.75 -4.54
CA ALA A 163 -18.28 -7.80 -3.61
C ALA A 163 -19.16 -6.54 -3.63
N THR A 164 -18.67 -5.43 -4.16
CA THR A 164 -19.40 -4.13 -4.14
C THR A 164 -19.52 -3.44 -5.48
N LYS A 165 -18.82 -3.92 -6.52
CA LYS A 165 -19.01 -3.38 -7.87
C LYS A 165 -20.45 -3.58 -8.32
N PRO A 166 -21.04 -2.63 -9.08
CA PRO A 166 -22.36 -2.80 -9.66
C PRO A 166 -22.40 -3.95 -10.70
N ASP A 167 -23.50 -4.69 -10.75
CA ASP A 167 -23.66 -5.80 -11.71
C ASP A 167 -23.65 -5.33 -13.17
N ASN A 168 -24.13 -4.11 -13.42
CA ASN A 168 -24.14 -3.48 -14.74
C ASN A 168 -22.78 -2.88 -15.16
N VAL A 169 -21.72 -3.06 -14.35
CA VAL A 169 -20.34 -2.69 -14.71
C VAL A 169 -19.58 -3.95 -15.11
N SER A 170 -19.14 -4.02 -16.36
CA SER A 170 -18.30 -5.08 -16.89
C SER A 170 -16.82 -4.76 -16.71
N LEU A 171 -16.00 -5.79 -16.42
CA LEU A 171 -14.56 -5.63 -16.20
C LEU A 171 -13.76 -6.50 -17.17
N ARG A 172 -12.74 -5.90 -17.77
CA ARG A 172 -11.62 -6.64 -18.37
C ARG A 172 -10.42 -6.54 -17.45
N MET A 173 -9.99 -7.68 -16.93
CA MET A 173 -8.90 -7.77 -15.96
C MET A 173 -7.55 -7.74 -16.68
N LEU A 174 -6.66 -6.86 -16.24
CA LEU A 174 -5.25 -6.77 -16.64
C LEU A 174 -4.37 -6.90 -15.41
N ARG A 175 -3.08 -7.19 -15.59
CA ARG A 175 -2.14 -7.34 -14.50
C ARG A 175 -0.91 -6.45 -14.68
N GLY A 176 -0.54 -5.73 -13.63
CA GLY A 176 0.66 -4.90 -13.54
C GLY A 176 1.59 -5.35 -12.40
N LYS A 177 2.58 -4.51 -12.11
CA LYS A 177 3.65 -4.76 -11.11
C LYS A 177 3.85 -3.57 -10.16
N TRP A 178 2.79 -2.83 -9.84
CA TRP A 178 2.76 -1.62 -9.01
C TRP A 178 3.49 -0.39 -9.57
N THR A 179 4.06 -0.47 -10.77
CA THR A 179 4.79 0.64 -11.41
C THR A 179 3.97 1.32 -12.51
N GLU A 180 4.25 2.59 -12.79
CA GLU A 180 3.62 3.33 -13.89
C GLU A 180 3.87 2.63 -15.23
N GLN A 181 5.12 2.19 -15.48
CA GLN A 181 5.46 1.50 -16.72
C GLN A 181 4.65 0.21 -16.90
N SER A 182 4.45 -0.58 -15.84
CA SER A 182 3.64 -1.80 -15.95
C SER A 182 2.16 -1.53 -16.23
N GLY A 183 1.62 -0.42 -15.72
CA GLY A 183 0.27 0.04 -16.04
C GLY A 183 0.16 0.47 -17.51
N PHE A 184 1.16 1.19 -18.00
CA PHE A 184 1.27 1.56 -19.42
C PHE A 184 1.33 0.32 -20.31
N ASP A 185 2.26 -0.59 -20.07
CA ASP A 185 2.50 -1.77 -20.91
C ASP A 185 1.28 -2.69 -20.98
N ALA A 186 0.64 -2.94 -19.85
CA ALA A 186 -0.58 -3.77 -19.78
C ALA A 186 -1.73 -3.13 -20.57
N THR A 187 -1.91 -1.82 -20.44
CA THR A 187 -2.95 -1.08 -21.14
C THR A 187 -2.64 -0.97 -22.63
N ALA A 188 -1.42 -0.63 -23.01
CA ALA A 188 -0.99 -0.53 -24.40
C ALA A 188 -1.12 -1.87 -25.13
N SER A 189 -0.76 -2.99 -24.47
CA SER A 189 -0.96 -4.34 -25.02
C SER A 189 -2.45 -4.65 -25.22
N SER A 190 -3.30 -4.26 -24.28
CA SER A 190 -4.75 -4.43 -24.41
C SER A 190 -5.33 -3.60 -25.56
N LEU A 191 -4.89 -2.34 -25.73
CA LEU A 191 -5.37 -1.45 -26.80
C LEU A 191 -5.02 -1.92 -28.21
N ARG A 192 -4.00 -2.78 -28.37
CA ARG A 192 -3.66 -3.39 -29.66
C ARG A 192 -4.58 -4.53 -30.07
N LEU A 193 -5.39 -5.04 -29.15
CA LEU A 193 -6.34 -6.14 -29.45
C LEU A 193 -7.62 -5.57 -30.08
N ARG A 194 -8.07 -6.12 -31.21
CA ARG A 194 -9.32 -5.72 -31.87
C ARG A 194 -10.50 -5.67 -30.88
N SER A 195 -10.60 -6.67 -30.02
CA SER A 195 -11.66 -6.72 -29.00
C SER A 195 -11.63 -5.56 -27.98
N THR A 196 -10.55 -4.80 -27.92
CA THR A 196 -10.44 -3.59 -27.08
C THR A 196 -10.57 -2.31 -27.90
N VAL A 197 -10.08 -2.32 -29.14
CA VAL A 197 -10.27 -1.20 -30.09
C VAL A 197 -11.75 -0.96 -30.34
N ASP A 198 -12.50 -2.04 -30.58
CA ASP A 198 -13.93 -1.99 -30.89
C ASP A 198 -14.81 -1.88 -29.63
N ALA A 199 -14.26 -2.09 -28.43
CA ALA A 199 -15.00 -1.98 -27.19
C ALA A 199 -15.13 -0.51 -26.73
N GLN A 200 -16.35 -0.13 -26.41
CA GLN A 200 -16.59 1.12 -25.69
C GLN A 200 -16.13 0.93 -24.25
N LEU A 201 -15.02 1.58 -23.88
CA LEU A 201 -14.51 1.61 -22.50
C LEU A 201 -14.87 2.95 -21.87
N ASP A 202 -15.41 2.90 -20.67
CA ASP A 202 -15.77 4.08 -19.88
C ASP A 202 -14.64 4.50 -18.90
N GLY A 203 -13.64 3.63 -18.68
CA GLY A 203 -12.50 4.00 -17.84
C GLY A 203 -11.54 2.88 -17.50
N VAL A 204 -10.61 3.22 -16.61
CA VAL A 204 -9.60 2.33 -16.04
C VAL A 204 -9.58 2.50 -14.52
N PHE A 205 -9.72 1.40 -13.81
CA PHE A 205 -9.48 1.31 -12.38
C PHE A 205 -8.22 0.49 -12.14
N ALA A 206 -7.29 1.00 -11.36
CA ALA A 206 -6.07 0.29 -11.00
C ALA A 206 -5.95 0.12 -9.49
N GLN A 207 -5.26 -0.92 -9.08
CA GLN A 207 -5.03 -1.20 -7.66
C GLN A 207 -3.93 -0.33 -7.04
N ASN A 208 -3.29 0.58 -7.85
CA ASN A 208 -2.55 1.71 -7.31
C ASN A 208 -2.55 2.90 -8.30
N ASP A 209 -2.17 4.07 -7.80
CA ASP A 209 -2.21 5.33 -8.55
C ASP A 209 -1.21 5.35 -9.71
N LEU A 210 -0.02 4.77 -9.52
CA LEU A 210 1.02 4.72 -10.56
C LEU A 210 0.55 3.92 -11.78
N MET A 211 -0.06 2.75 -11.57
CA MET A 211 -0.61 1.97 -12.70
C MET A 211 -1.78 2.70 -13.38
N ALA A 212 -2.62 3.42 -12.61
CA ALA A 212 -3.69 4.24 -13.20
C ALA A 212 -3.12 5.36 -14.09
N GLN A 213 -2.06 6.03 -13.64
CA GLN A 213 -1.36 7.05 -14.41
C GLN A 213 -0.70 6.46 -15.67
N GLY A 214 -0.06 5.29 -15.55
CA GLY A 214 0.51 4.58 -16.70
C GLY A 214 -0.54 4.19 -17.72
N ALA A 215 -1.70 3.71 -17.28
CA ALA A 215 -2.82 3.42 -18.15
C ALA A 215 -3.33 4.68 -18.88
N ARG A 216 -3.49 5.79 -18.14
CA ARG A 216 -3.87 7.07 -18.73
C ARG A 216 -2.87 7.54 -19.80
N ARG A 217 -1.57 7.40 -19.54
CA ARG A 217 -0.52 7.70 -20.52
C ARG A 217 -0.65 6.83 -21.78
N ALA A 218 -0.93 5.53 -21.63
CA ALA A 218 -1.16 4.65 -22.78
C ALA A 218 -2.34 5.11 -23.66
N PHE A 219 -3.44 5.57 -23.06
CA PHE A 219 -4.55 6.13 -23.80
C PHE A 219 -4.18 7.47 -24.50
N ILE A 220 -3.44 8.36 -23.83
CA ILE A 220 -2.96 9.62 -24.42
C ILE A 220 -2.12 9.34 -25.68
N GLU A 221 -1.25 8.33 -25.63
CA GLU A 221 -0.34 8.02 -26.73
C GLU A 221 -0.99 7.20 -27.87
N LEU A 222 -1.92 6.29 -27.55
CA LEU A 222 -2.45 5.31 -28.49
C LEU A 222 -3.92 5.50 -28.87
N ALA A 223 -4.68 6.25 -28.08
CA ALA A 223 -6.10 6.51 -28.30
C ALA A 223 -6.53 7.87 -27.72
N PRO A 224 -5.89 8.99 -28.13
CA PRO A 224 -6.04 10.32 -27.51
C PRO A 224 -7.49 10.81 -27.50
N ASP A 225 -8.25 10.52 -28.55
CA ASP A 225 -9.66 10.96 -28.67
C ASP A 225 -10.57 10.35 -27.58
N ARG A 226 -10.14 9.28 -26.92
CA ARG A 226 -10.92 8.58 -25.89
C ARG A 226 -10.68 9.11 -24.48
N VAL A 227 -9.53 9.72 -24.22
CA VAL A 227 -9.10 10.07 -22.84
C VAL A 227 -10.11 10.97 -22.11
N ASN A 228 -10.67 11.95 -22.83
CA ASN A 228 -11.58 12.94 -22.24
C ASN A 228 -12.98 12.39 -21.94
N SER A 229 -13.32 11.23 -22.48
CA SER A 229 -14.60 10.52 -22.26
C SER A 229 -14.48 9.37 -21.26
N MET A 230 -13.31 9.23 -20.60
CA MET A 230 -13.01 8.13 -19.70
C MET A 230 -12.69 8.60 -18.28
N VAL A 231 -12.91 7.75 -17.31
CA VAL A 231 -12.46 7.94 -15.93
C VAL A 231 -11.26 7.06 -15.63
N PHE A 232 -10.34 7.60 -14.81
CA PHE A 232 -9.19 6.86 -14.29
C PHE A 232 -9.24 6.93 -12.77
N ALA A 233 -9.07 5.80 -12.08
CA ALA A 233 -9.05 5.74 -10.64
C ALA A 233 -7.95 4.80 -10.14
N GLY A 234 -7.38 5.14 -8.98
CA GLY A 234 -6.26 4.42 -8.38
C GLY A 234 -6.45 4.11 -6.90
N VAL A 235 -5.37 3.77 -6.26
CA VAL A 235 -5.21 3.52 -4.81
C VAL A 235 -3.82 4.01 -4.42
N ASP A 236 -3.57 4.29 -3.20
CA ASP A 236 -2.47 4.81 -2.40
C ASP A 236 -2.81 6.21 -1.90
N GLY A 237 -3.36 7.09 -2.74
CA GLY A 237 -3.87 8.40 -2.36
C GLY A 237 -2.82 9.30 -1.70
N LEU A 238 -1.55 9.22 -2.16
CA LEU A 238 -0.49 10.06 -1.65
C LEU A 238 -0.75 11.53 -1.95
N PRO A 239 -0.44 12.47 -1.02
CA PRO A 239 -0.76 13.89 -1.17
C PRO A 239 -0.21 14.53 -2.46
N PHE A 240 1.02 14.15 -2.84
CA PHE A 240 1.74 14.69 -4.00
C PHE A 240 1.53 13.89 -5.30
N ALA A 241 0.86 12.75 -5.23
CA ALA A 241 0.54 11.89 -6.37
C ALA A 241 -0.98 11.70 -6.50
N GLY A 242 -1.56 10.61 -6.04
CA GLY A 242 -2.98 10.29 -6.23
C GLY A 242 -3.94 11.42 -5.91
N GLN A 243 -3.82 12.07 -4.73
CA GLN A 243 -4.68 13.20 -4.38
C GLN A 243 -4.42 14.44 -5.27
N ALA A 244 -3.16 14.75 -5.59
CA ALA A 244 -2.83 15.82 -6.51
C ALA A 244 -3.42 15.53 -7.91
N TRP A 245 -3.30 14.29 -8.38
CA TRP A 245 -3.85 13.89 -9.68
C TRP A 245 -5.38 13.90 -9.75
N VAL A 246 -6.05 13.69 -8.63
CA VAL A 246 -7.51 13.91 -8.54
C VAL A 246 -7.84 15.40 -8.62
N ARG A 247 -7.11 16.25 -7.89
CA ARG A 247 -7.33 17.73 -7.96
C ARG A 247 -7.06 18.29 -9.36
N ASP A 248 -6.08 17.74 -10.07
CA ASP A 248 -5.71 18.14 -11.44
C ASP A 248 -6.63 17.51 -12.51
N GLY A 249 -7.57 16.63 -12.14
CA GLY A 249 -8.47 15.94 -13.07
C GLY A 249 -7.81 14.80 -13.87
N ARG A 250 -6.59 14.39 -13.51
CA ARG A 250 -5.93 13.21 -14.12
C ARG A 250 -6.53 11.89 -13.65
N LEU A 251 -6.95 11.84 -12.39
CA LEU A 251 -7.75 10.77 -11.82
C LEU A 251 -9.13 11.30 -11.40
N ALA A 252 -10.15 10.48 -11.49
CA ALA A 252 -11.47 10.77 -10.98
C ALA A 252 -11.58 10.49 -9.48
N ALA A 253 -10.85 9.49 -9.01
CA ALA A 253 -10.79 9.10 -7.61
C ALA A 253 -9.51 8.32 -7.29
N THR A 254 -9.13 8.33 -6.03
CA THR A 254 -8.12 7.44 -5.43
C THR A 254 -8.60 6.98 -4.07
N ILE A 255 -7.88 6.06 -3.45
CA ILE A 255 -8.12 5.64 -2.06
C ILE A 255 -6.89 6.01 -1.25
N GLN A 256 -7.06 6.88 -0.27
CA GLN A 256 -6.02 7.28 0.66
C GLN A 256 -5.75 6.14 1.64
N MET A 257 -4.54 5.64 1.61
CA MET A 257 -4.01 4.67 2.58
C MET A 257 -3.10 5.41 3.57
N PRO A 258 -3.36 5.33 4.87
CA PRO A 258 -2.43 5.85 5.87
C PRO A 258 -1.11 5.10 5.85
N THR A 259 -0.03 5.78 6.25
CA THR A 259 1.30 5.16 6.32
C THR A 259 1.43 4.31 7.58
N THR A 260 1.65 3.00 7.42
CA THR A 260 1.75 2.05 8.53
C THR A 260 3.05 2.21 9.32
N ALA A 261 4.14 2.69 8.70
CA ALA A 261 5.43 2.88 9.36
C ALA A 261 5.38 3.96 10.46
N GLU A 262 4.74 5.10 10.21
CA GLU A 262 4.53 6.15 11.20
C GLU A 262 3.75 5.62 12.41
N ILE A 263 2.64 4.94 12.15
CA ILE A 263 1.77 4.39 13.20
C ILE A 263 2.50 3.29 13.97
N GLY A 264 3.20 2.39 13.28
CA GLY A 264 4.00 1.33 13.88
C GLY A 264 5.09 1.88 14.78
N LEU A 265 5.83 2.91 14.34
CA LEU A 265 6.87 3.57 15.13
C LEU A 265 6.29 4.21 16.41
N ARG A 266 5.20 4.95 16.29
CA ARG A 266 4.53 5.59 17.43
C ARG A 266 4.07 4.58 18.47
N LEU A 267 3.45 3.48 18.04
CA LEU A 267 3.01 2.39 18.92
C LEU A 267 4.19 1.67 19.57
N ALA A 268 5.26 1.40 18.81
CA ALA A 268 6.47 0.75 19.34
C ALA A 268 7.16 1.60 20.40
N VAL A 269 7.35 2.90 20.14
CA VAL A 269 7.94 3.85 21.11
C VAL A 269 7.11 3.95 22.39
N LYS A 270 5.78 4.04 22.24
CA LYS A 270 4.88 4.02 23.39
C LYS A 270 5.06 2.72 24.20
N ALA A 271 5.08 1.58 23.55
CA ALA A 271 5.26 0.29 24.22
C ALA A 271 6.60 0.19 24.95
N LEU A 272 7.69 0.59 24.31
CA LEU A 272 9.03 0.59 24.91
C LEU A 272 9.13 1.51 26.13
N ARG A 273 8.44 2.65 26.13
CA ARG A 273 8.44 3.61 27.24
C ARG A 273 7.52 3.21 28.40
N THR A 274 6.39 2.57 28.09
CA THR A 274 5.38 2.24 29.12
C THR A 274 5.44 0.78 29.58
N GLY A 275 6.14 -0.10 28.87
CA GLY A 275 6.13 -1.54 29.11
C GLY A 275 4.80 -2.21 28.73
N THR A 276 3.90 -1.53 28.00
CA THR A 276 2.57 -2.04 27.64
C THR A 276 2.55 -2.45 26.18
N GLN A 277 2.30 -3.71 25.91
CA GLN A 277 2.15 -4.23 24.54
C GLN A 277 0.95 -3.58 23.83
N PRO A 278 1.08 -3.15 22.56
CA PRO A 278 -0.04 -2.71 21.73
C PRO A 278 -1.01 -3.86 21.42
N ALA A 279 -2.12 -3.62 20.75
CA ALA A 279 -2.91 -4.68 20.12
C ALA A 279 -2.01 -5.54 19.20
N GLU A 280 -2.30 -6.84 19.11
CA GLU A 280 -1.51 -7.75 18.25
C GLU A 280 -1.53 -7.31 16.81
N VAL A 281 -2.69 -6.88 16.32
CA VAL A 281 -2.90 -6.31 14.99
C VAL A 281 -3.63 -4.98 15.13
N THR A 282 -3.07 -3.93 14.54
CA THR A 282 -3.72 -2.64 14.38
C THR A 282 -4.06 -2.46 12.92
N THR A 283 -5.35 -2.44 12.59
CA THR A 283 -5.82 -2.17 11.22
C THR A 283 -6.06 -0.69 11.03
N VAL A 284 -5.53 -0.14 9.95
CA VAL A 284 -5.67 1.27 9.60
C VAL A 284 -6.75 1.43 8.54
N ALA A 285 -7.64 2.39 8.74
CA ALA A 285 -8.78 2.60 7.87
C ALA A 285 -8.38 3.42 6.62
N ALA A 286 -8.58 2.85 5.44
CA ALA A 286 -8.50 3.56 4.17
C ALA A 286 -9.74 4.44 3.93
N LYS A 287 -9.60 5.48 3.08
CA LYS A 287 -10.69 6.40 2.75
C LYS A 287 -10.71 6.74 1.27
N SER A 288 -11.89 6.84 0.69
CA SER A 288 -12.04 7.38 -0.67
C SER A 288 -11.62 8.85 -0.73
N PHE A 289 -10.93 9.22 -1.80
CA PHE A 289 -10.63 10.61 -2.12
C PHE A 289 -10.98 10.89 -3.62
N PRO A 290 -11.95 11.78 -3.90
CA PRO A 290 -12.84 12.42 -2.93
C PRO A 290 -13.69 11.40 -2.15
N ASP A 291 -14.40 11.85 -1.12
CA ASP A 291 -15.42 11.01 -0.49
C ASP A 291 -16.39 10.46 -1.55
N VAL A 292 -16.84 9.21 -1.38
CA VAL A 292 -17.69 8.53 -2.37
C VAL A 292 -18.95 9.37 -2.70
N SER A 293 -19.52 10.04 -1.70
CA SER A 293 -20.70 10.92 -1.87
C SER A 293 -20.42 12.19 -2.66
N ALA A 294 -19.15 12.60 -2.77
CA ALA A 294 -18.70 13.77 -3.52
C ALA A 294 -18.21 13.45 -4.94
N ILE A 295 -18.13 12.17 -5.29
CA ILE A 295 -17.71 11.73 -6.63
C ILE A 295 -18.82 12.13 -7.64
N LYS A 296 -18.39 12.78 -8.73
CA LYS A 296 -19.31 13.16 -9.82
C LYS A 296 -19.35 12.02 -10.87
N PRO A 297 -20.55 11.60 -11.29
CA PRO A 297 -20.70 10.61 -12.34
C PRO A 297 -20.02 11.02 -13.64
N LEU A 298 -19.51 10.01 -14.38
CA LEU A 298 -19.03 10.21 -15.75
C LEU A 298 -20.21 10.67 -16.63
N ARG A 299 -20.07 11.86 -17.22
CA ARG A 299 -21.05 12.35 -18.17
C ARG A 299 -20.81 11.67 -19.51
N LYS A 300 -21.63 10.70 -19.84
CA LYS A 300 -21.66 10.13 -21.20
C LYS A 300 -22.21 11.20 -22.14
N ALA A 301 -21.54 11.42 -23.27
CA ALA A 301 -22.10 12.25 -24.34
C ALA A 301 -23.44 11.62 -24.75
N ALA A 302 -24.51 12.42 -24.79
CA ALA A 302 -25.79 11.97 -25.31
C ALA A 302 -25.52 11.49 -26.76
N HIS A 303 -25.82 10.24 -27.05
CA HIS A 303 -25.83 9.77 -28.42
C HIS A 303 -26.95 10.55 -29.13
N VAL A 304 -26.55 11.50 -29.99
CA VAL A 304 -27.44 12.21 -30.91
C VAL A 304 -27.68 11.33 -32.11
#